data_7d2c7b9b5839e86e0380d6bf7ee77bcd
#
_entry.id   7d2c7b9b5839e86e0380d6bf7ee77bcd
#
_cell.length_a   1.000
_cell.length_b   1.000
_cell.length_c   1.000
_cell.angle_alpha   90.00
_cell.angle_beta   90.00
_cell.angle_gamma   90.00
#
_symmetry.space_group_name_H-M   'P 1'
#
loop_
_entity.id
_entity.type
_entity.pdbx_description
1 polymer ?
#
loop_
_entity_poly.entity_id
_entity_poly.type
_entity_poly.pdbx_seq_one_letter_code
_entity_poly.pdbx_strand_id
1 'polypeptide(L)'
;SSKEKCPAKKPAVLPAQDRRSSFDEVCLGYTEEDAKAEASRCLECGCKEYYKCKLLSVAQRYDIHPERFKGEMPQKYTANSNEFIERNSAKCILCGLCVRSCKEVMNISAIGLLGRGFKTEVAPAFNLPLDQTKCNNCGLCVELCPTGALTEKSALKKQVPLNEEYTEQTVTIGSEKASVLVSRYNGKVIRVIPNDDISRNCALSREELMNLV
;
A
#
# COMPACT_ATOMS: atom_id res chain seq x y z
N SER A 1 -0.80 13.64 3.32
CA SER A 1 -2.09 14.26 3.04
C SER A 1 -1.89 15.76 2.90
N SER A 2 -2.34 16.36 1.81
CA SER A 2 -2.31 17.81 1.59
C SER A 2 -3.50 18.54 2.25
N LYS A 3 -4.38 17.79 2.91
CA LYS A 3 -5.54 18.38 3.58
C LYS A 3 -5.11 19.18 4.82
N GLU A 4 -5.63 20.37 4.92
CA GLU A 4 -5.45 21.25 6.08
C GLU A 4 -6.03 20.61 7.33
N LYS A 5 -5.37 20.81 8.48
CA LYS A 5 -5.86 20.26 9.75
C LYS A 5 -7.07 21.04 10.22
N CYS A 6 -8.23 20.42 10.22
CA CYS A 6 -9.46 20.99 10.78
C CYS A 6 -9.79 20.35 12.13
N PRO A 7 -10.31 21.12 13.10
CA PRO A 7 -10.76 20.58 14.39
C PRO A 7 -11.93 19.62 14.21
N ALA A 8 -12.04 18.61 15.07
CA ALA A 8 -13.17 17.68 15.07
C ALA A 8 -14.46 18.37 15.46
N LYS A 9 -15.53 18.10 14.72
CA LYS A 9 -16.88 18.47 15.11
C LYS A 9 -17.33 17.55 16.25
N LYS A 10 -17.94 18.13 17.27
CA LYS A 10 -18.53 17.37 18.38
C LYS A 10 -20.05 17.36 18.22
N PRO A 11 -20.70 16.20 18.34
CA PRO A 11 -22.16 16.16 18.33
C PRO A 11 -22.74 16.99 19.50
N ALA A 12 -23.90 17.56 19.28
CA ALA A 12 -24.63 18.23 20.32
C ALA A 12 -25.07 17.24 21.43
N VAL A 13 -25.05 17.70 22.65
CA VAL A 13 -25.50 16.89 23.79
C VAL A 13 -26.51 17.68 24.61
N LEU A 14 -27.49 16.97 25.21
CA LEU A 14 -28.45 17.56 26.09
C LEU A 14 -27.76 18.28 27.29
N PRO A 15 -28.24 19.47 27.67
CA PRO A 15 -27.76 20.17 28.88
C PRO A 15 -27.87 19.31 30.14
N ALA A 16 -26.97 19.49 31.08
CA ALA A 16 -26.90 18.65 32.28
C ALA A 16 -28.21 18.70 33.12
N GLN A 17 -28.95 19.80 33.06
CA GLN A 17 -30.23 19.94 33.77
C GLN A 17 -31.31 19.08 33.13
N ASP A 18 -31.40 19.06 31.81
CA ASP A 18 -32.40 18.31 31.07
C ASP A 18 -32.21 16.79 31.21
N ARG A 19 -30.93 16.35 31.27
CA ARG A 19 -30.57 14.93 31.50
C ARG A 19 -31.06 14.36 32.84
N ARG A 20 -31.29 15.22 33.84
CA ARG A 20 -31.72 14.78 35.16
C ARG A 20 -33.22 14.49 35.23
N SER A 21 -33.99 15.05 34.30
CA SER A 21 -35.45 15.03 34.31
C SER A 21 -36.04 14.21 33.17
N SER A 22 -35.24 13.69 32.27
CA SER A 22 -35.71 12.86 31.12
C SER A 22 -34.85 11.63 30.89
N PHE A 23 -35.38 10.66 30.19
CA PHE A 23 -34.69 9.49 29.66
C PHE A 23 -34.42 9.64 28.15
N ASP A 24 -34.43 10.87 27.65
CA ASP A 24 -34.14 11.14 26.24
C ASP A 24 -32.69 10.87 25.90
N GLU A 25 -32.41 10.61 24.63
CA GLU A 25 -31.04 10.37 24.14
C GLU A 25 -30.15 11.59 24.42
N VAL A 26 -29.08 11.36 25.18
CA VAL A 26 -28.18 12.42 25.62
C VAL A 26 -27.32 12.98 24.47
N CYS A 27 -26.93 12.15 23.54
CA CYS A 27 -26.15 12.53 22.37
C CYS A 27 -27.10 12.76 21.20
N LEU A 28 -27.29 14.01 20.79
CA LEU A 28 -28.26 14.37 19.74
C LEU A 28 -27.75 14.10 18.31
N GLY A 29 -26.53 13.54 18.18
CA GLY A 29 -25.92 13.29 16.88
C GLY A 29 -25.41 14.56 16.20
N TYR A 30 -25.17 14.44 14.90
CA TYR A 30 -24.78 15.57 14.05
C TYR A 30 -25.99 16.09 13.26
N THR A 31 -26.01 17.39 13.03
CA THR A 31 -26.80 17.96 11.95
C THR A 31 -26.24 17.52 10.60
N GLU A 32 -27.03 17.62 9.52
CA GLU A 32 -26.53 17.29 8.18
C GLU A 32 -25.29 18.10 7.80
N GLU A 33 -25.25 19.38 8.15
CA GLU A 33 -24.12 20.28 7.91
C GLU A 33 -22.88 19.86 8.69
N ASP A 34 -23.03 19.53 9.98
CA ASP A 34 -21.94 19.06 10.81
C ASP A 34 -21.43 17.69 10.36
N ALA A 35 -22.31 16.80 9.95
CA ALA A 35 -21.95 15.49 9.39
C ALA A 35 -21.13 15.64 8.09
N LYS A 36 -21.54 16.52 7.17
CA LYS A 36 -20.78 16.84 5.96
C LYS A 36 -19.43 17.47 6.28
N ALA A 37 -19.39 18.39 7.25
CA ALA A 37 -18.13 19.01 7.67
C ALA A 37 -17.17 17.99 8.30
N GLU A 38 -17.66 17.08 9.14
CA GLU A 38 -16.84 16.00 9.72
C GLU A 38 -16.39 15.00 8.66
N ALA A 39 -17.26 14.63 7.71
CA ALA A 39 -16.91 13.76 6.59
C ALA A 39 -15.83 14.39 5.68
N SER A 40 -15.83 15.71 5.49
CA SER A 40 -14.82 16.39 4.68
C SER A 40 -13.41 16.32 5.27
N ARG A 41 -13.28 16.07 6.58
CA ARG A 41 -12.00 15.84 7.26
C ARG A 41 -11.42 14.45 7.00
N CYS A 42 -12.18 13.56 6.37
CA CYS A 42 -11.72 12.19 6.11
C CYS A 42 -10.41 12.20 5.34
N LEU A 43 -9.40 11.51 5.86
CA LEU A 43 -8.08 11.37 5.24
C LEU A 43 -8.01 10.19 4.27
N GLU A 44 -9.13 9.53 4.04
CA GLU A 44 -9.22 8.35 3.16
C GLU A 44 -8.22 7.23 3.55
N CYS A 45 -7.97 7.08 4.86
CA CYS A 45 -6.95 6.20 5.39
C CYS A 45 -7.28 4.70 5.30
N GLY A 46 -8.44 4.33 4.78
CA GLY A 46 -8.84 2.94 4.59
C GLY A 46 -7.92 2.15 3.67
N CYS A 47 -7.36 2.80 2.64
CA CYS A 47 -6.31 2.24 1.80
C CYS A 47 -5.08 3.15 1.81
N LYS A 48 -3.98 2.67 2.39
CA LYS A 48 -2.74 3.45 2.52
C LYS A 48 -2.00 3.65 1.19
N GLU A 49 -2.39 2.93 0.13
CA GLU A 49 -1.82 3.01 -1.21
C GLU A 49 -2.78 3.68 -2.22
N TYR A 50 -3.74 4.47 -1.73
CA TYR A 50 -4.77 5.13 -2.53
C TYR A 50 -4.20 5.87 -3.76
N TYR A 51 -3.17 6.70 -3.56
CA TYR A 51 -2.57 7.50 -4.65
C TYR A 51 -1.74 6.68 -5.65
N LYS A 52 -1.41 5.43 -5.33
CA LYS A 52 -0.57 4.54 -6.15
C LYS A 52 -1.33 3.40 -6.80
N CYS A 53 -2.58 3.20 -6.42
CA CYS A 53 -3.37 2.08 -6.91
C CYS A 53 -3.80 2.30 -8.35
N LYS A 54 -3.06 1.69 -9.29
CA LYS A 54 -3.40 1.71 -10.73
C LYS A 54 -4.77 1.11 -11.00
N LEU A 55 -5.14 0.05 -10.26
CA LEU A 55 -6.46 -0.57 -10.41
C LEU A 55 -7.58 0.41 -10.04
N LEU A 56 -7.43 1.16 -8.94
CA LEU A 56 -8.42 2.14 -8.53
C LEU A 56 -8.61 3.23 -9.59
N SER A 57 -7.52 3.78 -10.13
CA SER A 57 -7.57 4.81 -11.17
C SER A 57 -8.27 4.33 -12.44
N VAL A 58 -8.01 3.08 -12.84
CA VAL A 58 -8.65 2.46 -14.01
C VAL A 58 -10.12 2.16 -13.70
N ALA A 59 -10.43 1.61 -12.53
CA ALA A 59 -11.82 1.33 -12.12
C ALA A 59 -12.68 2.60 -12.10
N GLN A 60 -12.16 3.70 -11.58
CA GLN A 60 -12.84 4.99 -11.61
C GLN A 60 -13.05 5.51 -13.04
N ARG A 61 -12.05 5.36 -13.91
CA ARG A 61 -12.15 5.78 -15.32
C ARG A 61 -13.24 5.02 -16.09
N TYR A 62 -13.46 3.74 -15.75
CA TYR A 62 -14.46 2.88 -16.39
C TYR A 62 -15.76 2.78 -15.59
N ASP A 63 -15.93 3.56 -14.54
CA ASP A 63 -17.11 3.56 -13.66
C ASP A 63 -17.51 2.15 -13.21
N ILE A 64 -16.54 1.42 -12.69
CA ILE A 64 -16.75 0.02 -12.26
C ILE A 64 -17.49 -0.03 -10.92
N HIS A 65 -18.58 -0.78 -10.89
CA HIS A 65 -19.38 -1.06 -9.71
C HIS A 65 -19.09 -2.48 -9.19
N PRO A 66 -18.10 -2.68 -8.29
CA PRO A 66 -17.66 -4.00 -7.87
C PRO A 66 -18.73 -4.76 -7.07
N GLU A 67 -19.66 -4.06 -6.41
CA GLU A 67 -20.78 -4.64 -5.68
C GLU A 67 -21.74 -5.42 -6.57
N ARG A 68 -21.71 -5.21 -7.87
CA ARG A 68 -22.55 -5.92 -8.86
C ARG A 68 -22.23 -7.41 -8.95
N PHE A 69 -20.98 -7.79 -8.67
CA PHE A 69 -20.52 -9.17 -8.73
C PHE A 69 -20.09 -9.63 -7.34
N LYS A 70 -20.93 -10.42 -6.69
CA LYS A 70 -20.63 -11.02 -5.39
C LYS A 70 -20.08 -12.44 -5.61
N GLY A 71 -19.07 -12.82 -4.84
CA GLY A 71 -18.45 -14.14 -4.93
C GLY A 71 -17.51 -14.40 -3.76
N GLU A 72 -16.81 -15.51 -3.81
CA GLU A 72 -15.76 -15.82 -2.86
C GLU A 72 -14.60 -14.84 -3.01
N MET A 73 -14.09 -14.36 -1.88
CA MET A 73 -12.92 -13.50 -1.83
C MET A 73 -11.75 -14.23 -1.19
N PRO A 74 -10.52 -14.07 -1.72
CA PRO A 74 -9.33 -14.60 -1.07
C PRO A 74 -9.21 -14.05 0.35
N GLN A 75 -8.87 -14.92 1.29
CA GLN A 75 -8.64 -14.49 2.67
C GLN A 75 -7.28 -13.81 2.80
N LYS A 76 -7.19 -12.86 3.73
CA LYS A 76 -5.92 -12.24 4.06
C LYS A 76 -5.00 -13.27 4.67
N TYR A 77 -3.90 -13.56 3.99
CA TYR A 77 -2.82 -14.35 4.55
C TYR A 77 -1.82 -13.45 5.28
N THR A 78 -1.56 -13.74 6.55
CA THR A 78 -0.79 -12.88 7.45
C THR A 78 0.57 -13.43 7.87
N ALA A 79 1.10 -14.48 7.24
CA ALA A 79 2.46 -14.93 7.53
C ALA A 79 3.47 -13.89 7.02
N ASN A 80 3.76 -12.93 7.87
CA ASN A 80 4.61 -11.79 7.59
C ASN A 80 5.85 -11.82 8.47
N SER A 81 6.82 -12.63 8.08
CA SER A 81 8.15 -12.60 8.69
C SER A 81 9.11 -11.64 7.99
N ASN A 82 8.84 -11.26 6.74
CA ASN A 82 9.72 -10.36 6.01
C ASN A 82 9.66 -8.93 6.57
N GLU A 83 10.82 -8.30 6.81
CA GLU A 83 10.90 -6.95 7.38
C GLU A 83 10.46 -5.85 6.41
N PHE A 84 10.66 -6.04 5.11
CA PHE A 84 10.45 -5.00 4.09
C PHE A 84 9.12 -5.14 3.37
N ILE A 85 8.63 -6.34 3.14
CA ILE A 85 7.48 -6.60 2.29
C ILE A 85 6.31 -7.13 3.12
N GLU A 86 5.18 -6.42 3.07
CA GLU A 86 3.89 -6.90 3.55
C GLU A 86 3.10 -7.51 2.40
N ARG A 87 2.50 -8.67 2.66
CA ARG A 87 1.68 -9.40 1.70
C ARG A 87 0.23 -9.50 2.17
N ASN A 88 -0.70 -9.08 1.32
CA ASN A 88 -2.14 -9.17 1.57
C ASN A 88 -2.84 -9.84 0.38
N SER A 89 -3.04 -11.14 0.47
CA SER A 89 -3.67 -11.94 -0.59
C SER A 89 -5.11 -11.51 -0.90
N ALA A 90 -5.83 -10.92 0.05
CA ALA A 90 -7.19 -10.43 -0.18
C ALA A 90 -7.27 -9.27 -1.19
N LYS A 91 -6.15 -8.57 -1.45
CA LYS A 91 -6.06 -7.51 -2.46
C LYS A 91 -5.51 -8.01 -3.80
N CYS A 92 -5.12 -9.28 -3.89
CA CYS A 92 -4.45 -9.83 -5.08
C CYS A 92 -5.46 -10.16 -6.17
N ILE A 93 -5.23 -9.65 -7.39
CA ILE A 93 -6.02 -9.96 -8.59
C ILE A 93 -5.37 -11.04 -9.47
N LEU A 94 -4.35 -11.73 -8.98
CA LEU A 94 -3.64 -12.81 -9.67
C LEU A 94 -3.06 -12.42 -11.05
N CYS A 95 -2.68 -11.16 -11.25
CA CYS A 95 -2.14 -10.65 -12.51
C CYS A 95 -0.76 -11.25 -12.87
N GLY A 96 -0.06 -11.86 -11.92
CA GLY A 96 1.22 -12.52 -12.12
C GLY A 96 2.43 -11.62 -12.35
N LEU A 97 2.28 -10.27 -12.33
CA LEU A 97 3.40 -9.35 -12.57
C LEU A 97 4.56 -9.55 -11.61
N CYS A 98 4.26 -9.69 -10.32
CA CYS A 98 5.27 -9.90 -9.27
C CYS A 98 6.00 -11.25 -9.44
N VAL A 99 5.29 -12.30 -9.86
CA VAL A 99 5.89 -13.63 -10.10
C VAL A 99 6.84 -13.57 -11.28
N ARG A 100 6.39 -12.98 -12.41
CA ARG A 100 7.21 -12.84 -13.61
C ARG A 100 8.43 -11.97 -13.36
N SER A 101 8.27 -10.82 -12.72
CA SER A 101 9.40 -9.95 -12.42
C SER A 101 10.43 -10.61 -11.50
N CYS A 102 9.99 -11.35 -10.48
CA CYS A 102 10.89 -12.07 -9.60
C CYS A 102 11.64 -13.20 -10.33
N LYS A 103 10.98 -13.85 -11.29
CA LYS A 103 11.57 -14.96 -12.05
C LYS A 103 12.39 -14.46 -13.25
N GLU A 104 11.82 -13.60 -14.09
CA GLU A 104 12.35 -13.28 -15.42
C GLU A 104 13.31 -12.09 -15.40
N VAL A 105 13.06 -11.10 -14.51
CA VAL A 105 13.91 -9.91 -14.39
C VAL A 105 14.99 -10.13 -13.33
N MET A 106 14.58 -10.57 -12.13
CA MET A 106 15.50 -10.72 -11.00
C MET A 106 16.19 -12.09 -10.94
N ASN A 107 15.71 -13.07 -11.71
CA ASN A 107 16.18 -14.47 -11.70
C ASN A 107 16.22 -15.11 -10.28
N ILE A 108 15.34 -14.67 -9.38
CA ILE A 108 15.30 -15.11 -7.96
C ILE A 108 14.26 -16.22 -7.76
N SER A 109 13.07 -16.05 -8.34
CA SER A 109 11.93 -17.01 -8.20
C SER A 109 11.51 -17.25 -6.72
N ALA A 110 11.57 -16.25 -5.87
CA ALA A 110 11.18 -16.36 -4.46
C ALA A 110 9.67 -16.52 -4.25
N ILE A 111 8.85 -16.07 -5.21
CA ILE A 111 7.39 -16.17 -5.18
C ILE A 111 6.86 -16.80 -6.45
N GLY A 112 5.76 -17.53 -6.32
CA GLY A 112 5.08 -18.21 -7.41
C GLY A 112 3.57 -18.23 -7.21
N LEU A 113 2.85 -18.95 -8.10
CA LEU A 113 1.44 -19.24 -7.92
C LEU A 113 1.30 -20.59 -7.20
N LEU A 114 0.64 -20.58 -6.06
CA LEU A 114 0.30 -21.78 -5.28
C LEU A 114 -1.20 -22.06 -5.37
N GLY A 115 -1.57 -23.32 -5.21
CA GLY A 115 -2.97 -23.75 -5.26
C GLY A 115 -3.53 -23.82 -6.68
N ARG A 116 -4.86 -24.01 -6.75
CA ARG A 116 -5.61 -24.10 -8.02
C ARG A 116 -6.99 -23.48 -7.87
N GLY A 117 -7.56 -22.97 -8.98
CA GLY A 117 -8.90 -22.36 -8.99
C GLY A 117 -9.02 -21.20 -8.00
N PHE A 118 -10.08 -21.15 -7.26
CA PHE A 118 -10.33 -20.10 -6.26
C PHE A 118 -9.35 -20.07 -5.07
N LYS A 119 -8.59 -21.16 -4.86
CA LYS A 119 -7.54 -21.24 -3.83
C LYS A 119 -6.17 -20.82 -4.35
N THR A 120 -6.09 -20.30 -5.58
CA THR A 120 -4.83 -19.80 -6.13
C THR A 120 -4.39 -18.54 -5.38
N GLU A 121 -3.15 -18.52 -4.96
CA GLU A 121 -2.53 -17.36 -4.32
C GLU A 121 -1.09 -17.14 -4.81
N VAL A 122 -0.61 -15.91 -4.70
CA VAL A 122 0.79 -15.58 -4.92
C VAL A 122 1.54 -15.75 -3.60
N ALA A 123 2.45 -16.70 -3.54
CA ALA A 123 3.17 -17.02 -2.32
C ALA A 123 4.55 -17.64 -2.61
N PRO A 124 5.46 -17.66 -1.64
CA PRO A 124 6.64 -18.51 -1.67
C PRO A 124 6.28 -20.00 -1.66
N ALA A 125 7.17 -20.84 -2.18
CA ALA A 125 6.98 -22.28 -2.14
C ALA A 125 6.68 -22.76 -0.70
N PHE A 126 5.74 -23.68 -0.57
CA PHE A 126 5.27 -24.23 0.72
C PHE A 126 4.74 -23.16 1.69
N ASN A 127 4.40 -21.98 1.20
CA ASN A 127 3.99 -20.84 2.03
C ASN A 127 5.04 -20.43 3.08
N LEU A 128 6.30 -20.68 2.81
CA LEU A 128 7.39 -20.26 3.67
C LEU A 128 7.42 -18.74 3.83
N PRO A 129 7.95 -18.25 4.93
CA PRO A 129 8.30 -16.85 5.08
C PRO A 129 9.28 -16.39 3.98
N LEU A 130 9.15 -15.15 3.47
CA LEU A 130 10.02 -14.65 2.40
C LEU A 130 11.50 -14.59 2.80
N ASP A 131 11.80 -14.37 4.07
CA ASP A 131 13.15 -14.38 4.62
C ASP A 131 13.80 -15.79 4.64
N GLN A 132 12.99 -16.85 4.55
CA GLN A 132 13.46 -18.23 4.38
C GLN A 132 13.56 -18.66 2.91
N THR A 133 13.46 -17.72 2.00
CA THR A 133 13.60 -17.94 0.55
C THR A 133 14.84 -17.24 0.00
N LYS A 134 15.04 -17.30 -1.31
CA LYS A 134 16.11 -16.54 -1.99
C LYS A 134 15.78 -15.06 -2.18
N CYS A 135 14.74 -14.53 -1.52
CA CYS A 135 14.36 -13.12 -1.64
C CYS A 135 15.47 -12.20 -1.11
N ASN A 136 15.94 -11.30 -1.95
CA ASN A 136 16.94 -10.28 -1.60
C ASN A 136 16.31 -8.92 -1.25
N ASN A 137 14.99 -8.85 -1.08
CA ASN A 137 14.25 -7.62 -0.77
C ASN A 137 14.41 -6.47 -1.81
N CYS A 138 14.62 -6.79 -3.08
CA CYS A 138 14.76 -5.78 -4.14
C CYS A 138 13.54 -4.86 -4.31
N GLY A 139 12.36 -5.30 -3.86
CA GLY A 139 11.13 -4.51 -3.88
C GLY A 139 10.43 -4.39 -5.24
N LEU A 140 10.98 -4.98 -6.33
CA LEU A 140 10.38 -4.89 -7.65
C LEU A 140 8.95 -5.44 -7.73
N CYS A 141 8.68 -6.51 -6.99
CA CYS A 141 7.33 -7.09 -6.89
C CYS A 141 6.32 -6.14 -6.20
N VAL A 142 6.78 -5.31 -5.28
CA VAL A 142 5.97 -4.28 -4.62
C VAL A 142 5.65 -3.15 -5.60
N GLU A 143 6.66 -2.70 -6.35
CA GLU A 143 6.49 -1.59 -7.30
C GLU A 143 5.54 -1.92 -8.45
N LEU A 144 5.60 -3.15 -8.93
CA LEU A 144 4.76 -3.61 -10.05
C LEU A 144 3.35 -4.02 -9.61
N CYS A 145 3.07 -4.13 -8.29
CA CYS A 145 1.77 -4.56 -7.81
C CYS A 145 0.70 -3.48 -8.06
N PRO A 146 -0.31 -3.74 -8.92
CA PRO A 146 -1.30 -2.72 -9.28
C PRO A 146 -2.35 -2.49 -8.19
N THR A 147 -2.41 -3.35 -7.15
CA THR A 147 -3.49 -3.34 -6.16
C THR A 147 -3.00 -3.12 -4.72
N GLY A 148 -1.69 -3.03 -4.51
CA GLY A 148 -1.13 -2.99 -3.16
C GLY A 148 -1.32 -4.30 -2.37
N ALA A 149 -1.44 -5.44 -3.07
CA ALA A 149 -1.39 -6.75 -2.44
C ALA A 149 0.02 -7.07 -1.89
N LEU A 150 1.03 -6.46 -2.49
CA LEU A 150 2.40 -6.39 -1.99
C LEU A 150 2.71 -4.94 -1.71
N THR A 151 3.08 -4.63 -0.47
CA THR A 151 3.42 -3.26 -0.04
C THR A 151 4.71 -3.27 0.74
N GLU A 152 5.38 -2.14 0.72
CA GLU A 152 6.57 -1.96 1.53
C GLU A 152 6.21 -1.62 2.98
N LYS A 153 6.82 -2.31 3.93
CA LYS A 153 6.79 -1.92 5.33
C LYS A 153 7.72 -0.70 5.48
N SER A 154 7.18 0.48 5.16
CA SER A 154 7.95 1.71 5.28
C SER A 154 8.36 1.97 6.73
N ALA A 155 9.60 2.40 6.93
CA ALA A 155 10.10 2.85 8.23
C ALA A 155 9.22 3.98 8.82
N LEU A 156 8.48 4.70 7.99
CA LEU A 156 7.57 5.78 8.41
C LEU A 156 6.20 5.28 8.91
N LYS A 157 5.92 3.98 8.95
CA LYS A 157 4.63 3.41 9.41
C LYS A 157 3.45 4.28 8.96
N LYS A 158 3.17 4.33 7.66
CA LYS A 158 2.07 5.13 7.11
C LYS A 158 0.77 4.92 7.90
N GLN A 159 0.25 5.97 8.47
CA GLN A 159 -1.07 5.96 9.09
C GLN A 159 -2.16 6.37 8.12
N VAL A 160 -1.81 7.17 7.12
CA VAL A 160 -2.69 7.71 6.08
C VAL A 160 -2.03 7.55 4.71
N PRO A 161 -2.79 7.60 3.59
CA PRO A 161 -2.20 7.67 2.27
C PRO A 161 -1.26 8.87 2.15
N LEU A 162 -0.05 8.64 1.64
CA LEU A 162 0.93 9.69 1.39
C LEU A 162 0.93 10.03 -0.11
N ASN A 163 0.82 11.30 -0.42
CA ASN A 163 1.08 11.81 -1.76
C ASN A 163 2.60 12.06 -1.88
N GLU A 164 3.29 11.10 -2.47
CA GLU A 164 4.74 11.11 -2.59
C GLU A 164 5.17 11.81 -3.88
N GLU A 165 6.25 12.58 -3.80
CA GLU A 165 6.91 13.19 -4.94
C GLU A 165 8.02 12.27 -5.45
N TYR A 166 8.11 12.12 -6.78
CA TYR A 166 9.08 11.27 -7.43
C TYR A 166 10.06 12.11 -8.23
N THR A 167 11.35 11.89 -7.99
CA THR A 167 12.45 12.50 -8.77
C THR A 167 13.35 11.41 -9.31
N GLU A 168 13.71 11.51 -10.57
CA GLU A 168 14.72 10.63 -11.16
C GLU A 168 16.11 11.09 -10.77
N GLN A 169 16.94 10.14 -10.35
CA GLN A 169 18.35 10.40 -10.00
C GLN A 169 19.24 9.34 -10.62
N THR A 170 20.46 9.75 -10.98
CA THR A 170 21.51 8.84 -11.44
C THR A 170 22.40 8.51 -10.26
N VAL A 171 22.57 7.23 -9.97
CA VAL A 171 23.46 6.69 -8.93
C VAL A 171 24.53 5.82 -9.59
N THR A 172 25.63 5.62 -8.90
CA THR A 172 26.70 4.72 -9.36
C THR A 172 26.59 3.40 -8.62
N ILE A 173 26.43 2.31 -9.38
CA ILE A 173 26.36 0.95 -8.86
C ILE A 173 27.57 0.18 -9.40
N GLY A 174 28.53 -0.08 -8.53
CA GLY A 174 29.83 -0.62 -8.97
C GLY A 174 30.57 0.37 -9.88
N SER A 175 30.77 0.02 -11.14
CA SER A 175 31.43 0.87 -12.17
C SER A 175 30.40 1.52 -13.15
N GLU A 176 29.12 1.24 -13.02
CA GLU A 176 28.09 1.66 -13.97
C GLU A 176 27.19 2.75 -13.39
N LYS A 177 26.68 3.62 -14.26
CA LYS A 177 25.66 4.62 -13.90
C LYS A 177 24.28 4.03 -14.12
N ALA A 178 23.44 4.10 -13.11
CA ALA A 178 22.09 3.58 -13.09
C ALA A 178 21.08 4.69 -12.77
N SER A 179 19.88 4.58 -13.33
CA SER A 179 18.75 5.46 -13.03
C SER A 179 17.89 4.86 -11.94
N VAL A 180 17.53 5.68 -10.95
CA VAL A 180 16.62 5.33 -9.88
C VAL A 180 15.57 6.43 -9.69
N LEU A 181 14.36 6.05 -9.28
CA LEU A 181 13.33 6.98 -8.85
C LEU A 181 13.39 7.12 -7.33
N VAL A 182 13.59 8.33 -6.86
CA VAL A 182 13.61 8.66 -5.44
C VAL A 182 12.26 9.22 -5.03
N SER A 183 11.59 8.52 -4.14
CA SER A 183 10.30 8.95 -3.57
C SER A 183 10.56 9.77 -2.31
N ARG A 184 9.95 10.96 -2.24
CA ARG A 184 10.04 11.89 -1.10
C ARG A 184 8.66 12.27 -0.59
N TYR A 185 8.61 12.52 0.71
CA TYR A 185 7.47 13.13 1.37
C TYR A 185 7.96 14.15 2.38
N ASN A 186 7.50 15.39 2.25
CA ASN A 186 7.97 16.52 3.07
C ASN A 186 9.51 16.63 3.09
N GLY A 187 10.14 16.47 1.94
CA GLY A 187 11.61 16.56 1.76
C GLY A 187 12.40 15.33 2.23
N LYS A 188 11.78 14.37 2.92
CA LYS A 188 12.46 13.14 3.36
C LYS A 188 12.36 12.05 2.31
N VAL A 189 13.47 11.37 2.03
CA VAL A 189 13.49 10.18 1.19
C VAL A 189 12.72 9.06 1.91
N ILE A 190 11.72 8.50 1.22
CA ILE A 190 10.92 7.39 1.73
C ILE A 190 11.44 6.08 1.17
N ARG A 191 11.79 6.09 -0.11
CA ARG A 191 12.30 4.90 -0.81
C ARG A 191 13.01 5.27 -2.09
N VAL A 192 13.81 4.34 -2.57
CA VAL A 192 14.46 4.37 -3.86
C VAL A 192 13.98 3.18 -4.68
N ILE A 193 13.58 3.44 -5.93
CA ILE A 193 12.96 2.47 -6.82
C ILE A 193 13.85 2.31 -8.05
N PRO A 194 14.27 1.09 -8.42
CA PRO A 194 14.97 0.85 -9.66
C PRO A 194 14.19 1.33 -10.88
N ASN A 195 14.84 2.12 -11.77
CA ASN A 195 14.19 2.72 -12.93
C ASN A 195 14.70 2.20 -14.27
N ASP A 196 15.93 1.70 -14.33
CA ASP A 196 16.53 1.10 -15.52
C ASP A 196 16.94 -0.37 -15.30
N ASP A 197 17.49 -1.00 -16.34
CA ASP A 197 17.88 -2.40 -16.27
C ASP A 197 19.10 -2.62 -15.38
N ILE A 198 20.00 -1.65 -15.27
CA ILE A 198 21.19 -1.73 -14.39
C ILE A 198 20.72 -1.72 -12.94
N SER A 199 19.89 -0.77 -12.55
CA SER A 199 19.37 -0.65 -11.19
C SER A 199 18.41 -1.81 -10.82
N ARG A 200 17.68 -2.38 -11.79
CA ARG A 200 16.80 -3.53 -11.56
C ARG A 200 17.58 -4.83 -11.38
N ASN A 201 18.66 -5.01 -12.12
CA ASN A 201 19.45 -6.23 -12.09
C ASN A 201 20.62 -6.18 -11.10
N CYS A 202 20.81 -5.06 -10.40
CA CYS A 202 21.80 -4.97 -9.34
C CYS A 202 21.45 -5.92 -8.19
N ALA A 203 22.47 -6.52 -7.59
CA ALA A 203 22.30 -7.42 -6.44
C ALA A 203 21.96 -6.67 -5.13
N LEU A 204 21.83 -5.33 -5.20
CA LEU A 204 21.62 -4.50 -4.03
C LEU A 204 20.22 -4.66 -3.46
N SER A 205 20.16 -4.72 -2.15
CA SER A 205 18.90 -4.60 -1.41
C SER A 205 18.37 -3.16 -1.50
N ARG A 206 17.14 -2.97 -1.09
CA ARG A 206 16.50 -1.66 -1.08
C ARG A 206 17.16 -0.68 -0.12
N GLU A 207 17.65 -1.19 1.00
CA GLU A 207 18.40 -0.40 2.00
C GLU A 207 19.73 0.09 1.42
N GLU A 208 20.45 -0.78 0.73
CA GLU A 208 21.70 -0.42 0.06
C GLU A 208 21.45 0.64 -1.03
N LEU A 209 20.37 0.51 -1.83
CA LEU A 209 19.98 1.54 -2.80
C LEU A 209 19.64 2.88 -2.14
N MET A 210 18.96 2.86 -0.97
CA MET A 210 18.66 4.08 -0.21
C MET A 210 19.93 4.81 0.27
N ASN A 211 20.98 4.08 0.57
CA ASN A 211 22.25 4.65 1.02
C ASN A 211 23.08 5.30 -0.13
N LEU A 212 22.66 5.10 -1.40
CA LEU A 212 23.30 5.73 -2.57
C LEU A 212 22.72 7.12 -2.91
N VAL A 213 21.63 7.53 -2.24
CA VAL A 213 20.86 8.77 -2.49
C VAL A 213 20.88 9.67 -1.27
#